data_60351ea975baa3517ade48c7eb131dce
#
_entry.id   60351ea975baa3517ade48c7eb131dce
#
_cell.length_a   1.000
_cell.length_b   1.000
_cell.length_c   1.000
_cell.angle_alpha   90.00
_cell.angle_beta   90.00
_cell.angle_gamma   90.00
#
_symmetry.space_group_name_H-M   'P 1'
#
loop_
_entity.id
_entity.type
_entity.pdbx_description
1 polymer ?
#
loop_
_entity_poly.entity_id
_entity_poly.type
_entity_poly.pdbx_seq_one_letter_code
_entity_poly.pdbx_strand_id
1 'polypeptide(L)'
;MAKRKVRRPVAQIYGSAINLEGCEVACLHPEAIRPVLGRSLSRDGSVTVAALFGVLADPSRARILHLLAITDDLCVCDIALVLGMSVSALSHQLRFLRERGFVTRRKVGRMAYYRLDDDHLRRLVLDGAAHAAEVVA
;
A
#
# COMPACT_ATOMS: atom_id res chain seq x y z
N MET A 1 -16.24 -20.55 -43.95
CA MET A 1 -16.59 -19.82 -42.74
C MET A 1 -16.58 -20.80 -41.56
N ALA A 2 -15.60 -20.73 -40.68
CA ALA A 2 -15.54 -21.58 -39.51
C ALA A 2 -16.64 -21.15 -38.51
N LYS A 3 -17.56 -22.02 -38.15
CA LYS A 3 -18.57 -21.79 -37.12
C LYS A 3 -17.82 -21.54 -35.78
N ARG A 4 -17.85 -20.31 -35.26
CA ARG A 4 -17.42 -19.99 -33.89
C ARG A 4 -18.22 -20.91 -32.94
N LYS A 5 -17.53 -21.85 -32.32
CA LYS A 5 -18.08 -22.60 -31.19
C LYS A 5 -18.42 -21.58 -30.10
N VAL A 6 -19.69 -21.33 -29.87
CA VAL A 6 -20.15 -20.54 -28.71
C VAL A 6 -19.68 -21.28 -27.47
N ARG A 7 -18.61 -20.77 -26.84
CA ARG A 7 -18.14 -21.31 -25.56
C ARG A 7 -19.14 -20.90 -24.49
N ARG A 8 -19.47 -21.84 -23.60
CA ARG A 8 -20.36 -21.56 -22.47
C ARG A 8 -19.85 -20.36 -21.68
N PRO A 9 -20.72 -19.42 -21.27
CA PRO A 9 -20.30 -18.30 -20.45
C PRO A 9 -19.64 -18.82 -19.17
N VAL A 10 -18.59 -18.14 -18.75
CA VAL A 10 -17.73 -18.54 -17.60
C VAL A 10 -18.55 -18.66 -16.31
N ALA A 11 -19.63 -17.87 -16.18
CA ALA A 11 -20.58 -17.97 -15.08
C ALA A 11 -21.24 -19.36 -14.94
N GLN A 12 -21.39 -20.12 -16.04
CA GLN A 12 -21.91 -21.50 -16.00
C GLN A 12 -20.87 -22.53 -15.56
N ILE A 13 -19.58 -22.20 -15.64
CA ILE A 13 -18.48 -23.09 -15.27
C ILE A 13 -18.05 -22.85 -13.83
N TYR A 14 -18.10 -21.59 -13.35
CA TYR A 14 -17.52 -21.15 -12.08
C TYR A 14 -18.46 -20.40 -11.13
N GLY A 15 -19.76 -20.33 -11.44
CA GLY A 15 -20.74 -19.56 -10.68
C GLY A 15 -20.77 -18.08 -11.09
N SER A 16 -21.70 -17.33 -10.52
CA SER A 16 -22.09 -15.97 -10.93
C SER A 16 -21.05 -14.85 -10.66
N ALA A 17 -19.81 -15.18 -10.31
CA ALA A 17 -18.85 -14.21 -9.78
C ALA A 17 -17.90 -13.60 -10.83
N ILE A 18 -17.90 -14.05 -12.09
CA ILE A 18 -16.96 -13.56 -13.10
C ILE A 18 -17.71 -12.98 -14.29
N ASN A 19 -17.59 -11.66 -14.46
CA ASN A 19 -18.07 -10.97 -15.66
C ASN A 19 -16.88 -10.79 -16.64
N LEU A 20 -16.98 -11.43 -17.80
CA LEU A 20 -16.02 -11.31 -18.91
C LEU A 20 -16.57 -10.43 -20.04
N GLU A 21 -17.50 -9.53 -19.78
CA GLU A 21 -17.96 -8.57 -20.76
C GLU A 21 -16.80 -7.67 -21.20
N GLY A 22 -16.50 -7.70 -22.49
CA GLY A 22 -15.43 -6.89 -23.09
C GLY A 22 -14.16 -7.63 -23.49
N CYS A 23 -14.07 -8.94 -23.26
CA CYS A 23 -12.91 -9.70 -23.71
C CYS A 23 -13.10 -10.22 -25.15
N GLU A 24 -12.40 -9.64 -26.13
CA GLU A 24 -12.46 -10.07 -27.54
C GLU A 24 -11.76 -11.42 -27.78
N VAL A 25 -10.91 -11.86 -26.84
CA VAL A 25 -10.17 -13.12 -26.93
C VAL A 25 -10.57 -14.03 -25.77
N ALA A 26 -11.19 -15.15 -26.08
CA ALA A 26 -11.54 -16.15 -25.09
C ALA A 26 -10.30 -16.99 -24.70
N CYS A 27 -9.40 -16.41 -23.90
CA CYS A 27 -8.29 -17.11 -23.29
C CYS A 27 -8.70 -17.54 -21.86
N LEU A 28 -9.13 -18.77 -21.70
CA LEU A 28 -9.53 -19.31 -20.41
C LEU A 28 -8.64 -20.50 -20.05
N HIS A 29 -7.91 -20.35 -18.97
CA HIS A 29 -7.09 -21.42 -18.40
C HIS A 29 -7.67 -21.83 -17.03
N PRO A 30 -8.59 -22.81 -16.98
CA PRO A 30 -9.29 -23.19 -15.75
C PRO A 30 -8.36 -23.59 -14.61
N GLU A 31 -7.28 -24.27 -14.92
CA GLU A 31 -6.26 -24.73 -13.96
C GLU A 31 -5.51 -23.55 -13.29
N ALA A 32 -5.33 -22.44 -14.01
CA ALA A 32 -4.71 -21.23 -13.46
C ALA A 32 -5.69 -20.37 -12.67
N ILE A 33 -6.96 -20.35 -13.08
CA ILE A 33 -8.00 -19.48 -12.49
C ILE A 33 -8.55 -20.07 -11.19
N ARG A 34 -8.76 -21.40 -11.15
CA ARG A 34 -9.40 -22.07 -10.02
C ARG A 34 -8.77 -21.74 -8.65
N PRO A 35 -7.44 -21.73 -8.49
CA PRO A 35 -6.82 -21.44 -7.21
C PRO A 35 -6.99 -19.99 -6.72
N VAL A 36 -7.30 -19.05 -7.63
CA VAL A 36 -7.38 -17.60 -7.33
C VAL A 36 -8.82 -17.06 -7.34
N LEU A 37 -9.78 -17.88 -7.71
CA LEU A 37 -11.21 -17.51 -7.69
C LEU A 37 -11.65 -17.11 -6.28
N GLY A 38 -12.23 -15.93 -6.15
CA GLY A 38 -12.71 -15.40 -4.86
C GLY A 38 -11.61 -14.96 -3.89
N ARG A 39 -10.33 -15.02 -4.30
CA ARG A 39 -9.18 -14.62 -3.48
C ARG A 39 -8.61 -13.26 -3.85
N SER A 40 -9.02 -12.67 -4.96
CA SER A 40 -8.64 -11.31 -5.34
C SER A 40 -9.31 -10.29 -4.41
N LEU A 41 -8.72 -9.11 -4.33
CA LEU A 41 -9.29 -8.02 -3.56
C LEU A 41 -10.72 -7.69 -4.06
N SER A 42 -11.63 -7.50 -3.12
CA SER A 42 -12.93 -6.89 -3.42
C SER A 42 -12.76 -5.45 -3.91
N ARG A 43 -13.83 -4.86 -4.46
CA ARG A 43 -13.81 -3.45 -4.85
C ARG A 43 -13.43 -2.53 -3.66
N ASP A 44 -14.05 -2.73 -2.51
CA ASP A 44 -13.78 -1.94 -1.31
C ASP A 44 -12.37 -2.21 -0.76
N GLY A 45 -11.93 -3.47 -0.77
CA GLY A 45 -10.56 -3.84 -0.42
C GLY A 45 -9.51 -3.17 -1.31
N SER A 46 -9.77 -3.07 -2.62
CA SER A 46 -8.87 -2.39 -3.56
C SER A 46 -8.78 -0.88 -3.32
N VAL A 47 -9.89 -0.23 -2.96
CA VAL A 47 -9.90 1.20 -2.58
C VAL A 47 -9.06 1.43 -1.32
N THR A 48 -9.21 0.56 -0.32
CA THR A 48 -8.43 0.64 0.92
C THR A 48 -6.92 0.47 0.68
N VAL A 49 -6.54 -0.53 -0.10
CA VAL A 49 -5.13 -0.75 -0.47
C VAL A 49 -4.58 0.41 -1.29
N ALA A 50 -5.34 0.93 -2.25
CA ALA A 50 -4.95 2.10 -3.04
C ALA A 50 -4.73 3.34 -2.17
N ALA A 51 -5.59 3.58 -1.19
CA ALA A 51 -5.45 4.69 -0.23
C ALA A 51 -4.17 4.56 0.60
N LEU A 52 -3.81 3.35 1.04
CA LEU A 52 -2.55 3.08 1.75
C LEU A 52 -1.34 3.46 0.89
N PHE A 53 -1.27 2.97 -0.34
CA PHE A 53 -0.18 3.32 -1.25
C PHE A 53 -0.19 4.81 -1.63
N GLY A 54 -1.35 5.44 -1.70
CA GLY A 54 -1.48 6.88 -1.91
C GLY A 54 -0.82 7.71 -0.83
N VAL A 55 -0.88 7.28 0.43
CA VAL A 55 -0.13 7.93 1.52
C VAL A 55 1.38 7.80 1.31
N LEU A 56 1.86 6.64 0.86
CA LEU A 56 3.28 6.40 0.59
C LEU A 56 3.80 7.12 -0.67
N ALA A 57 2.93 7.57 -1.55
CA ALA A 57 3.27 8.14 -2.86
C ALA A 57 3.80 9.59 -2.82
N ASP A 58 4.10 10.12 -1.65
CA ASP A 58 4.72 11.44 -1.47
C ASP A 58 6.16 11.30 -0.96
N PRO A 59 7.15 11.96 -1.61
CA PRO A 59 8.55 11.81 -1.24
C PRO A 59 8.87 12.20 0.21
N SER A 60 8.25 13.25 0.73
CA SER A 60 8.47 13.71 2.11
C SER A 60 7.94 12.68 3.11
N ARG A 61 6.74 12.16 2.87
CA ARG A 61 6.15 11.10 3.70
C ARG A 61 6.95 9.81 3.63
N ALA A 62 7.41 9.42 2.44
CA ALA A 62 8.27 8.24 2.28
C ALA A 62 9.55 8.36 3.10
N ARG A 63 10.21 9.52 3.10
CA ARG A 63 11.41 9.77 3.92
C ARG A 63 11.12 9.68 5.42
N ILE A 64 10.02 10.27 5.88
CA ILE A 64 9.62 10.23 7.29
C ILE A 64 9.36 8.78 7.72
N LEU A 65 8.56 8.05 6.94
CA LEU A 65 8.19 6.67 7.27
C LEU A 65 9.39 5.73 7.22
N HIS A 66 10.30 5.92 6.26
CA HIS A 66 11.53 5.14 6.20
C HIS A 66 12.42 5.39 7.41
N LEU A 67 12.62 6.64 7.82
CA LEU A 67 13.40 6.98 9.02
C LEU A 67 12.79 6.30 10.25
N LEU A 68 11.48 6.37 10.43
CA LEU A 68 10.79 5.71 11.53
C LEU A 68 10.75 4.17 11.41
N ALA A 69 10.96 3.62 10.20
CA ALA A 69 11.07 2.18 10.01
C ALA A 69 12.41 1.61 10.46
N ILE A 70 13.48 2.39 10.35
CA ILE A 70 14.85 2.01 10.78
C ILE A 70 15.18 2.40 12.21
N THR A 71 14.25 3.06 12.90
CA THR A 71 14.39 3.47 14.30
C THR A 71 13.16 3.02 15.08
N ASP A 72 13.24 3.04 16.40
CA ASP A 72 12.08 2.69 17.23
C ASP A 72 11.20 3.93 17.48
N ASP A 73 11.80 5.02 17.94
CA ASP A 73 11.08 6.17 18.47
C ASP A 73 11.97 7.42 18.34
N LEU A 74 11.47 8.48 17.75
CA LEU A 74 12.18 9.73 17.57
C LEU A 74 11.31 10.94 17.93
N CYS A 75 11.91 11.94 18.54
CA CYS A 75 11.22 13.22 18.75
C CYS A 75 11.18 14.04 17.47
N VAL A 76 10.20 14.94 17.39
CA VAL A 76 9.98 15.78 16.21
C VAL A 76 11.20 16.60 15.81
N CYS A 77 11.96 17.09 16.80
CA CYS A 77 13.17 17.88 16.55
C CYS A 77 14.28 17.06 15.90
N ASP A 78 14.46 15.81 16.36
CA ASP A 78 15.47 14.90 15.79
C ASP A 78 15.11 14.49 14.37
N ILE A 79 13.85 14.19 14.12
CA ILE A 79 13.36 13.87 12.77
C ILE A 79 13.58 15.06 11.84
N ALA A 80 13.24 16.27 12.26
CA ALA A 80 13.44 17.49 11.48
C ALA A 80 14.92 17.71 11.14
N LEU A 81 15.81 17.51 12.12
CA LEU A 81 17.24 17.64 11.93
C LEU A 81 17.79 16.63 10.91
N VAL A 82 17.44 15.34 11.07
CA VAL A 82 17.93 14.27 10.19
C VAL A 82 17.42 14.45 8.76
N LEU A 83 16.16 14.86 8.59
CA LEU A 83 15.56 15.01 7.26
C LEU A 83 15.80 16.37 6.60
N GLY A 84 16.38 17.32 7.33
CA GLY A 84 16.58 18.70 6.85
C GLY A 84 15.26 19.42 6.60
N MET A 85 14.23 19.15 7.40
CA MET A 85 12.90 19.75 7.30
C MET A 85 12.70 20.79 8.40
N SER A 86 11.86 21.80 8.16
CA SER A 86 11.38 22.66 9.23
C SER A 86 10.46 21.87 10.17
N VAL A 87 10.48 22.20 11.46
CA VAL A 87 9.59 21.58 12.45
C VAL A 87 8.12 21.78 12.08
N SER A 88 7.79 22.95 11.52
CA SER A 88 6.42 23.27 11.08
C SER A 88 5.96 22.34 9.94
N ALA A 89 6.77 22.18 8.88
CA ALA A 89 6.46 21.31 7.75
C ALA A 89 6.38 19.84 8.19
N LEU A 90 7.32 19.40 9.01
CA LEU A 90 7.33 18.04 9.56
C LEU A 90 6.11 17.79 10.44
N SER A 91 5.76 18.69 11.33
CA SER A 91 4.58 18.56 12.21
C SER A 91 3.29 18.42 11.41
N HIS A 92 3.17 19.13 10.30
CA HIS A 92 2.04 19.00 9.37
C HIS A 92 1.97 17.59 8.76
N GLN A 93 3.09 17.07 8.28
CA GLN A 93 3.17 15.72 7.72
C GLN A 93 2.91 14.62 8.77
N LEU A 94 3.47 14.76 9.96
CA LEU A 94 3.26 13.81 11.06
C LEU A 94 1.80 13.79 11.53
N ARG A 95 1.13 14.95 11.56
CA ARG A 95 -0.30 15.03 11.85
C ARG A 95 -1.12 14.27 10.80
N PHE A 96 -0.84 14.50 9.53
CA PHE A 96 -1.49 13.79 8.41
C PHE A 96 -1.31 12.27 8.53
N LEU A 97 -0.07 11.81 8.79
CA LEU A 97 0.24 10.39 8.96
C LEU A 97 -0.45 9.77 10.18
N ARG A 98 -0.52 10.52 11.28
CA ARG A 98 -1.18 10.07 12.51
C ARG A 98 -2.69 9.93 12.33
N GLU A 99 -3.33 10.89 11.69
CA GLU A 99 -4.78 10.87 11.42
C GLU A 99 -5.18 9.67 10.55
N ARG A 100 -4.24 9.11 9.79
CA ARG A 100 -4.44 7.92 8.93
C ARG A 100 -3.91 6.61 9.51
N GLY A 101 -3.45 6.63 10.76
CA GLY A 101 -2.98 5.43 11.44
C GLY A 101 -1.62 4.90 10.98
N PHE A 102 -0.76 5.74 10.38
CA PHE A 102 0.59 5.34 9.97
C PHE A 102 1.61 5.51 11.09
N VAL A 103 1.42 6.50 11.93
CA VAL A 103 2.31 6.77 13.06
C VAL A 103 1.52 7.00 14.33
N THR A 104 2.13 6.66 15.46
CA THR A 104 1.63 6.98 16.78
C THR A 104 2.51 8.05 17.42
N ARG A 105 1.91 8.81 18.32
CA ARG A 105 2.56 9.90 19.05
C ARG A 105 2.53 9.61 20.54
N ARG A 106 3.67 9.78 21.17
CA ARG A 106 3.83 9.72 22.63
C ARG A 106 4.42 11.04 23.13
N LYS A 107 3.79 11.65 24.10
CA LYS A 107 4.26 12.89 24.71
C LYS A 107 4.99 12.59 26.01
N VAL A 108 6.20 13.11 26.14
CA VAL A 108 7.00 13.04 27.38
C VAL A 108 7.45 14.47 27.72
N GLY A 109 6.85 15.04 28.75
CA GLY A 109 7.07 16.45 29.10
C GLY A 109 6.66 17.37 27.94
N ARG A 110 7.61 18.17 27.43
CA ARG A 110 7.41 19.06 26.28
C ARG A 110 7.77 18.42 24.93
N MET A 111 8.29 17.19 24.96
CA MET A 111 8.75 16.48 23.78
C MET A 111 7.65 15.54 23.24
N ALA A 112 7.49 15.53 21.93
CA ALA A 112 6.63 14.59 21.24
C ALA A 112 7.48 13.59 20.45
N TYR A 113 7.30 12.31 20.74
CA TYR A 113 7.96 11.19 20.08
C TYR A 113 7.01 10.50 19.13
N TYR A 114 7.53 10.08 17.99
CA TYR A 114 6.78 9.39 16.95
C TYR A 114 7.42 8.06 16.59
N ARG A 115 6.58 7.08 16.30
CA ARG A 115 6.99 5.77 15.79
C ARG A 115 5.95 5.26 14.78
N LEU A 116 6.32 4.25 13.99
CA LEU A 116 5.33 3.56 13.15
C LEU A 116 4.29 2.86 14.01
N ASP A 117 3.06 2.78 13.49
CA ASP A 117 1.92 2.20 14.21
C ASP A 117 2.06 0.69 14.36
N ASP A 118 2.51 -0.01 13.32
CA ASP A 118 2.63 -1.47 13.33
C ASP A 118 3.81 -2.02 12.51
N ASP A 119 4.12 -3.30 12.75
CA ASP A 119 5.22 -4.00 12.08
C ASP A 119 4.94 -4.35 10.61
N HIS A 120 3.68 -4.46 10.20
CA HIS A 120 3.34 -4.68 8.79
C HIS A 120 3.71 -3.45 7.97
N LEU A 121 3.38 -2.26 8.48
CA LEU A 121 3.75 -1.00 7.85
C LEU A 121 5.28 -0.84 7.79
N ARG A 122 5.97 -1.21 8.88
CA ARG A 122 7.45 -1.21 8.93
C ARG A 122 8.04 -2.06 7.80
N ARG A 123 7.59 -3.30 7.67
CA ARG A 123 8.05 -4.21 6.62
C ARG A 123 7.74 -3.68 5.22
N LEU A 124 6.52 -3.18 5.01
CA LEU A 124 6.11 -2.62 3.71
C LEU A 124 7.04 -1.48 3.27
N VAL A 125 7.36 -0.57 4.19
CA VAL A 125 8.24 0.57 3.91
C VAL A 125 9.68 0.12 3.63
N LEU A 126 10.21 -0.80 4.43
CA LEU A 126 11.57 -1.32 4.25
C LEU A 126 11.72 -2.14 2.96
N ASP A 127 10.77 -3.02 2.67
CA ASP A 127 10.76 -3.82 1.44
C ASP A 127 10.61 -2.92 0.21
N GLY A 128 9.75 -1.91 0.28
CA GLY A 128 9.60 -0.92 -0.79
C GLY A 128 10.88 -0.12 -1.05
N ALA A 129 11.57 0.29 0.01
CA ALA A 129 12.85 1.01 -0.10
C ALA A 129 13.95 0.12 -0.70
N ALA A 130 14.04 -1.13 -0.26
CA ALA A 130 14.99 -2.11 -0.80
C ALA A 130 14.74 -2.36 -2.28
N HIS A 131 13.49 -2.62 -2.66
CA HIS A 131 13.09 -2.82 -4.05
C HIS A 131 13.44 -1.60 -4.93
N ALA A 132 13.12 -0.39 -4.46
CA ALA A 132 13.44 0.84 -5.19
C ALA A 132 14.95 1.03 -5.40
N ALA A 133 15.79 0.66 -4.42
CA ALA A 133 17.23 0.72 -4.53
C ALA A 133 17.77 -0.24 -5.59
N GLU A 134 17.20 -1.43 -5.73
CA GLU A 134 17.57 -2.41 -6.77
C GLU A 134 17.19 -1.93 -8.19
N VAL A 135 16.03 -1.28 -8.34
CA VAL A 135 15.55 -0.79 -9.64
C VAL A 135 16.37 0.40 -10.14
N VAL A 136 16.88 1.25 -9.24
CA VAL A 136 17.65 2.46 -9.58
C VAL A 136 19.15 2.16 -9.76
N ALA A 137 19.59 1.05 -9.20
CA ALA A 137 20.96 0.59 -9.38
C ALA A 137 21.15 -0.01 -10.78
#